data_6b6db442934353906690c2c53d390500
#
_entry.id   6b6db442934353906690c2c53d390500
#
_cell.length_a   1.000
_cell.length_b   1.000
_cell.length_c   1.000
_cell.angle_alpha   90.00
_cell.angle_beta   90.00
_cell.angle_gamma   90.00
#
_symmetry.space_group_name_H-M   'P 1'
#
loop_
_entity.id
_entity.type
_entity.pdbx_description
1 polymer ?
#
loop_
_entity_poly.entity_id
_entity_poly.type
_entity_poly.pdbx_seq_one_letter_code
_entity_poly.pdbx_strand_id
1 'polypeptide(L)'
;MNPPGKRETLKSIAIVGAGCSGLAAAHTLRDAGHSVTIFERSDEVGGRAATRRRQGFTYDHGAQYIKGASVVSSALITERFPAADLVDIAKPVWVFNQQGHIQEGDPLQNREPKWTYRSGLNALARCMALGLEIRGRTRIGHLRRTSAGWSLFDSLGHPAGEFERVLIAVPAGHALELIESGLLPEAERESICVQLRRASYRPLISVMLGYQPTPRVRPYYALVNTDKTHALSWLAWEHEKSPERVPRQMGLLIAQMAPHYSREWWWAPSEEVIRDVAKHVATLLDEPLSSPCFTDLCHWRDALPAETTDGEQLNAIALPLGLAFCGDAYVGGRVHLALEHGVAVARQIAGTW
;
A
#
# COMPACT_ATOMS: atom_id res chain seq x y z
N MET A 1 26.19 -45.45 6.45
CA MET A 1 26.62 -44.16 5.90
C MET A 1 25.44 -43.54 5.16
N ASN A 2 24.86 -42.49 5.70
CA ASN A 2 23.84 -41.71 4.99
C ASN A 2 24.53 -40.96 3.86
N PRO A 3 23.95 -40.90 2.65
CA PRO A 3 24.51 -40.08 1.59
C PRO A 3 24.54 -38.59 2.01
N PRO A 4 25.57 -37.84 1.59
CA PRO A 4 25.64 -36.43 1.92
C PRO A 4 24.42 -35.75 1.29
N GLY A 5 23.60 -35.10 2.14
CA GLY A 5 22.44 -34.34 1.71
C GLY A 5 22.88 -33.31 0.66
N LYS A 6 22.18 -33.26 -0.46
CA LYS A 6 22.34 -32.21 -1.46
C LYS A 6 22.26 -30.86 -0.70
N ARG A 7 23.37 -30.14 -0.66
CA ARG A 7 23.30 -28.70 -0.28
C ARG A 7 22.36 -28.06 -1.31
N GLU A 8 21.15 -27.79 -0.90
CA GLU A 8 20.27 -26.93 -1.69
C GLU A 8 21.03 -25.63 -1.94
N THR A 9 21.33 -25.35 -3.19
CA THR A 9 22.00 -24.11 -3.57
C THR A 9 21.04 -22.97 -3.26
N LEU A 10 21.46 -22.06 -2.39
CA LEU A 10 20.76 -20.83 -2.07
C LEU A 10 20.37 -20.12 -3.36
N LYS A 11 19.08 -20.01 -3.61
CA LYS A 11 18.55 -19.36 -4.80
C LYS A 11 18.45 -17.87 -4.59
N SER A 12 18.89 -17.09 -5.57
CA SER A 12 18.87 -15.65 -5.53
C SER A 12 17.58 -15.10 -6.14
N ILE A 13 16.84 -14.28 -5.37
CA ILE A 13 15.55 -13.72 -5.78
C ILE A 13 15.58 -12.19 -5.63
N ALA A 14 15.27 -11.49 -6.72
CA ALA A 14 14.99 -10.07 -6.66
C ALA A 14 13.51 -9.81 -6.37
N ILE A 15 13.20 -8.88 -5.51
CA ILE A 15 11.84 -8.36 -5.32
C ILE A 15 11.82 -6.90 -5.74
N VAL A 16 10.95 -6.55 -6.68
CA VAL A 16 10.76 -5.17 -7.13
C VAL A 16 9.58 -4.57 -6.39
N GLY A 17 9.87 -3.67 -5.45
CA GLY A 17 8.89 -2.98 -4.59
C GLY A 17 8.91 -3.46 -3.13
N ALA A 18 9.20 -2.53 -2.19
CA ALA A 18 9.16 -2.75 -0.75
C ALA A 18 7.81 -2.32 -0.13
N GLY A 19 6.71 -2.56 -0.83
CA GLY A 19 5.36 -2.45 -0.27
C GLY A 19 5.05 -3.64 0.66
N CYS A 20 3.89 -3.62 1.31
CA CYS A 20 3.51 -4.66 2.26
C CYS A 20 3.55 -6.08 1.66
N SER A 21 3.15 -6.26 0.40
CA SER A 21 3.21 -7.57 -0.28
C SER A 21 4.64 -8.04 -0.54
N GLY A 22 5.51 -7.15 -1.03
CA GLY A 22 6.92 -7.47 -1.30
C GLY A 22 7.69 -7.81 -0.02
N LEU A 23 7.46 -7.06 1.06
CA LEU A 23 8.08 -7.33 2.36
C LEU A 23 7.60 -8.66 2.97
N ALA A 24 6.30 -8.97 2.89
CA ALA A 24 5.75 -10.24 3.36
C ALA A 24 6.32 -11.42 2.57
N ALA A 25 6.41 -11.28 1.25
CA ALA A 25 7.02 -12.26 0.37
C ALA A 25 8.51 -12.47 0.70
N ALA A 26 9.26 -11.40 0.93
CA ALA A 26 10.69 -11.47 1.25
C ALA A 26 10.96 -12.32 2.50
N HIS A 27 10.18 -12.13 3.56
CA HIS A 27 10.30 -12.95 4.76
C HIS A 27 9.96 -14.41 4.50
N THR A 28 8.90 -14.68 3.76
CA THR A 28 8.49 -16.05 3.44
C THR A 28 9.55 -16.78 2.61
N LEU A 29 10.16 -16.12 1.63
CA LEU A 29 11.24 -16.67 0.81
C LEU A 29 12.53 -16.87 1.61
N ARG A 30 12.89 -15.91 2.48
CA ARG A 30 14.06 -16.05 3.35
C ARG A 30 13.92 -17.22 4.33
N ASP A 31 12.72 -17.39 4.91
CA ASP A 31 12.45 -18.54 5.79
C ASP A 31 12.52 -19.88 5.07
N ALA A 32 12.23 -19.88 3.77
CA ALA A 32 12.43 -21.04 2.88
C ALA A 32 13.90 -21.23 2.45
N GLY A 33 14.84 -20.41 2.97
CA GLY A 33 16.28 -20.56 2.73
C GLY A 33 16.80 -19.86 1.48
N HIS A 34 16.04 -18.90 0.89
CA HIS A 34 16.48 -18.17 -0.30
C HIS A 34 17.21 -16.88 0.06
N SER A 35 18.13 -16.45 -0.81
CA SER A 35 18.74 -15.12 -0.77
C SER A 35 17.81 -14.12 -1.45
N VAL A 36 17.43 -13.05 -0.75
CA VAL A 36 16.46 -12.07 -1.24
C VAL A 36 17.05 -10.67 -1.19
N THR A 37 16.99 -9.96 -2.33
CA THR A 37 17.30 -8.54 -2.43
C THR A 37 16.07 -7.78 -2.91
N ILE A 38 15.66 -6.75 -2.17
CA ILE A 38 14.51 -5.91 -2.50
C ILE A 38 14.98 -4.59 -3.10
N PHE A 39 14.33 -4.16 -4.18
CA PHE A 39 14.57 -2.87 -4.83
C PHE A 39 13.37 -1.95 -4.59
N GLU A 40 13.60 -0.79 -3.98
CA GLU A 40 12.56 0.20 -3.71
C GLU A 40 12.96 1.56 -4.32
N ARG A 41 12.04 2.17 -5.05
CA ARG A 41 12.28 3.46 -5.72
C ARG A 41 12.38 4.65 -4.77
N SER A 42 11.72 4.56 -3.61
CA SER A 42 11.70 5.60 -2.58
C SER A 42 12.72 5.37 -1.48
N ASP A 43 12.86 6.36 -0.59
CA ASP A 43 13.70 6.24 0.61
C ASP A 43 13.02 5.39 1.68
N GLU A 44 11.68 5.34 1.66
CA GLU A 44 10.88 4.67 2.67
C GLU A 44 10.20 3.43 2.12
N VAL A 45 10.07 2.42 2.97
CA VAL A 45 9.32 1.20 2.70
C VAL A 45 7.83 1.37 3.06
N GLY A 46 6.99 0.43 2.61
CA GLY A 46 5.56 0.39 2.93
C GLY A 46 4.65 0.78 1.76
N GLY A 47 5.18 1.44 0.75
CA GLY A 47 4.42 1.83 -0.43
C GLY A 47 3.23 2.74 -0.06
N ARG A 48 1.98 2.26 -0.28
CA ARG A 48 0.75 3.02 0.03
C ARG A 48 0.32 2.96 1.51
N ALA A 49 0.93 2.12 2.34
CA ALA A 49 0.86 2.23 3.80
C ALA A 49 1.89 3.28 4.25
N ALA A 50 1.61 4.54 3.95
CA ALA A 50 2.57 5.64 4.02
C ALA A 50 2.19 6.67 5.08
N THR A 51 3.19 7.06 5.86
CA THR A 51 3.07 8.05 6.94
C THR A 51 4.00 9.22 6.67
N ARG A 52 3.57 10.44 6.96
CA ARG A 52 4.42 11.64 6.98
C ARG A 52 4.49 12.25 8.36
N ARG A 53 5.59 12.98 8.60
CA ARG A 53 5.79 13.81 9.79
C ARG A 53 6.18 15.21 9.35
N ARG A 54 5.35 16.20 9.72
CA ARG A 54 5.61 17.61 9.42
C ARG A 54 5.08 18.49 10.55
N GLN A 55 5.86 19.46 11.00
CA GLN A 55 5.43 20.48 11.97
C GLN A 55 4.77 19.90 13.23
N GLY A 56 5.29 18.78 13.73
CA GLY A 56 4.75 18.09 14.91
C GLY A 56 3.52 17.20 14.65
N PHE A 57 3.00 17.17 13.43
CA PHE A 57 1.95 16.24 13.01
C PHE A 57 2.55 14.95 12.45
N THR A 58 1.97 13.82 12.83
CA THR A 58 2.19 12.49 12.24
C THR A 58 0.88 12.02 11.62
N TYR A 59 0.87 11.66 10.34
CA TYR A 59 -0.36 11.29 9.64
C TYR A 59 -0.14 10.28 8.53
N ASP A 60 -1.15 9.42 8.37
CA ASP A 60 -1.20 8.45 7.30
C ASP A 60 -1.94 9.04 6.09
N HIS A 61 -1.22 9.30 5.01
CA HIS A 61 -1.77 9.94 3.82
C HIS A 61 -2.17 8.97 2.70
N GLY A 62 -1.97 7.67 2.92
CA GLY A 62 -2.42 6.55 2.07
C GLY A 62 -3.46 5.70 2.79
N ALA A 63 -3.15 4.43 3.04
CA ALA A 63 -3.99 3.54 3.83
C ALA A 63 -4.17 4.09 5.25
N GLN A 64 -5.38 3.94 5.81
CA GLN A 64 -5.72 4.58 7.07
C GLN A 64 -5.60 3.65 8.29
N TYR A 65 -5.78 2.35 8.07
CA TYR A 65 -5.63 1.30 9.07
C TYR A 65 -5.52 -0.07 8.38
N ILE A 66 -5.21 -1.10 9.16
CA ILE A 66 -5.17 -2.49 8.70
C ILE A 66 -6.31 -3.23 9.40
N LYS A 67 -7.16 -3.91 8.64
CA LYS A 67 -8.18 -4.78 9.20
C LYS A 67 -7.57 -6.05 9.76
N GLY A 68 -8.06 -6.49 10.93
CA GLY A 68 -7.74 -7.79 11.52
C GLY A 68 -8.61 -8.91 10.97
N ALA A 69 -8.71 -9.03 9.64
CA ALA A 69 -9.74 -9.86 9.00
C ALA A 69 -9.34 -11.33 8.82
N SER A 70 -8.06 -11.67 8.86
CA SER A 70 -7.61 -13.07 8.69
C SER A 70 -6.54 -13.48 9.71
N VAL A 71 -6.42 -14.79 9.90
CA VAL A 71 -5.40 -15.39 10.77
C VAL A 71 -3.99 -15.07 10.28
N VAL A 72 -3.76 -15.08 8.96
CA VAL A 72 -2.42 -14.86 8.37
C VAL A 72 -1.95 -13.43 8.59
N SER A 73 -2.76 -12.45 8.23
CA SER A 73 -2.40 -11.04 8.43
C SER A 73 -2.32 -10.66 9.90
N SER A 74 -3.22 -11.21 10.74
CA SER A 74 -3.18 -11.02 12.19
C SER A 74 -1.88 -11.53 12.79
N ALA A 75 -1.49 -12.77 12.49
CA ALA A 75 -0.25 -13.36 12.99
C ALA A 75 0.99 -12.58 12.53
N LEU A 76 1.00 -12.06 11.28
CA LEU A 76 2.09 -11.21 10.82
C LEU A 76 2.23 -9.94 11.67
N ILE A 77 1.11 -9.30 12.02
CA ILE A 77 1.09 -8.02 12.73
C ILE A 77 1.37 -8.19 14.22
N THR A 78 0.74 -9.17 14.87
CA THR A 78 0.75 -9.29 16.35
C THR A 78 1.80 -10.25 16.88
N GLU A 79 2.23 -11.24 16.10
CA GLU A 79 3.13 -12.29 16.54
C GLU A 79 4.52 -12.17 15.87
N ARG A 80 4.55 -12.03 14.56
CA ARG A 80 5.81 -12.04 13.82
C ARG A 80 6.53 -10.70 13.81
N PHE A 81 5.77 -9.61 13.64
CA PHE A 81 6.30 -8.23 13.63
C PHE A 81 5.62 -7.38 14.71
N PRO A 82 5.63 -7.83 15.98
CA PRO A 82 5.01 -7.09 17.05
C PRO A 82 5.72 -5.74 17.22
N ALA A 83 4.93 -4.69 17.42
CA ALA A 83 5.45 -3.35 17.71
C ALA A 83 4.76 -2.81 18.97
N ALA A 84 5.55 -2.24 19.87
CA ALA A 84 5.06 -1.72 21.16
C ALA A 84 4.07 -0.56 21.01
N ASP A 85 4.04 0.07 19.84
CA ASP A 85 3.16 1.19 19.50
C ASP A 85 1.94 0.79 18.63
N LEU A 86 1.69 -0.53 18.49
CA LEU A 86 0.47 -1.05 17.84
C LEU A 86 -0.77 -0.61 18.64
N VAL A 87 -1.78 -0.11 17.94
CA VAL A 87 -3.04 0.40 18.50
C VAL A 87 -4.21 -0.17 17.71
N ASP A 88 -5.26 -0.59 18.42
CA ASP A 88 -6.58 -0.79 17.83
C ASP A 88 -7.38 0.52 17.95
N ILE A 89 -7.88 1.01 16.81
CA ILE A 89 -8.77 2.18 16.76
C ILE A 89 -10.15 1.70 17.21
N ALA A 90 -10.45 1.81 18.51
CA ALA A 90 -11.66 1.27 19.09
C ALA A 90 -12.95 1.97 18.61
N LYS A 91 -12.87 3.21 18.10
CA LYS A 91 -14.02 3.95 17.60
C LYS A 91 -14.52 3.39 16.25
N PRO A 92 -15.85 3.42 16.02
CA PRO A 92 -16.45 2.93 14.78
C PRO A 92 -16.15 3.82 13.57
N VAL A 93 -16.34 3.27 12.40
CA VAL A 93 -16.48 3.99 11.13
C VAL A 93 -17.98 4.16 10.85
N TRP A 94 -18.40 5.40 10.67
CA TRP A 94 -19.77 5.73 10.29
C TRP A 94 -19.85 5.99 8.79
N VAL A 95 -21.05 6.14 8.27
CA VAL A 95 -21.31 6.34 6.84
C VAL A 95 -22.03 7.67 6.59
N PHE A 96 -21.88 8.20 5.39
CA PHE A 96 -22.63 9.37 4.93
C PHE A 96 -22.97 9.24 3.44
N ASN A 97 -24.02 9.95 3.01
CA ASN A 97 -24.48 9.98 1.64
C ASN A 97 -24.16 11.32 0.95
N GLN A 98 -24.60 11.49 -0.30
CA GLN A 98 -24.39 12.69 -1.10
C GLN A 98 -24.94 13.96 -0.43
N GLN A 99 -26.03 13.85 0.31
CA GLN A 99 -26.67 14.98 1.01
C GLN A 99 -25.97 15.31 2.34
N GLY A 100 -24.90 14.60 2.69
CA GLY A 100 -24.21 14.80 3.96
C GLY A 100 -24.92 14.18 5.18
N HIS A 101 -25.92 13.33 4.97
CA HIS A 101 -26.58 12.65 6.08
C HIS A 101 -25.66 11.58 6.66
N ILE A 102 -25.29 11.80 7.93
CA ILE A 102 -24.36 10.91 8.67
C ILE A 102 -25.17 9.95 9.54
N GLN A 103 -24.83 8.67 9.50
CA GLN A 103 -25.43 7.61 10.31
C GLN A 103 -24.44 6.51 10.69
N GLU A 104 -24.81 5.64 11.61
CA GLU A 104 -23.98 4.52 12.02
C GLU A 104 -23.65 3.60 10.85
N GLY A 105 -22.40 3.09 10.84
CA GLY A 105 -21.95 2.11 9.87
C GLY A 105 -22.35 0.68 10.26
N ASP A 106 -21.95 -0.28 9.44
CA ASP A 106 -22.21 -1.70 9.67
C ASP A 106 -21.62 -2.17 11.01
N PRO A 107 -22.46 -2.65 11.97
CA PRO A 107 -21.99 -3.09 13.28
C PRO A 107 -21.03 -4.28 13.22
N LEU A 108 -21.16 -5.18 12.23
CA LEU A 108 -20.27 -6.33 12.09
C LEU A 108 -18.86 -5.88 11.67
N GLN A 109 -18.78 -5.01 10.67
CA GLN A 109 -17.48 -4.45 10.25
C GLN A 109 -16.82 -3.60 11.34
N ASN A 110 -17.62 -2.92 12.16
CA ASN A 110 -17.11 -2.10 13.25
C ASN A 110 -16.57 -2.90 14.43
N ARG A 111 -16.93 -4.19 14.57
CA ARG A 111 -16.37 -5.11 15.58
C ARG A 111 -14.98 -5.63 15.23
N GLU A 112 -14.61 -5.60 13.94
CA GLU A 112 -13.28 -6.02 13.51
C GLU A 112 -12.21 -5.04 14.03
N PRO A 113 -11.04 -5.52 14.54
CA PRO A 113 -9.94 -4.66 14.90
C PRO A 113 -9.49 -3.78 13.73
N LYS A 114 -9.22 -2.51 14.02
CA LYS A 114 -8.68 -1.52 13.10
C LYS A 114 -7.28 -1.13 13.57
N TRP A 115 -6.28 -1.91 13.15
CA TRP A 115 -4.91 -1.72 13.61
C TRP A 115 -4.21 -0.57 12.93
N THR A 116 -3.54 0.21 13.72
CA THR A 116 -2.59 1.26 13.33
C THR A 116 -1.43 1.29 14.33
N TYR A 117 -0.52 2.24 14.19
CA TYR A 117 0.61 2.43 15.10
C TYR A 117 0.66 3.87 15.55
N ARG A 118 1.04 4.16 16.80
CA ARG A 118 1.18 5.55 17.29
C ARG A 118 2.13 6.34 16.41
N SER A 119 3.21 5.72 15.95
CA SER A 119 4.22 6.33 15.09
C SER A 119 3.85 6.41 13.60
N GLY A 120 2.66 5.91 13.21
CA GLY A 120 2.18 5.89 11.83
C GLY A 120 2.13 4.49 11.23
N LEU A 121 1.27 4.31 10.22
CA LEU A 121 0.96 3.01 9.64
C LEU A 121 2.17 2.34 8.97
N ASN A 122 3.13 3.13 8.48
CA ASN A 122 4.38 2.61 7.92
C ASN A 122 5.30 1.91 8.94
N ALA A 123 4.97 1.96 10.23
CA ALA A 123 5.73 1.26 11.27
C ALA A 123 5.78 -0.25 11.03
N LEU A 124 4.68 -0.86 10.58
CA LEU A 124 4.68 -2.28 10.19
C LEU A 124 5.73 -2.56 9.12
N ALA A 125 5.72 -1.80 8.04
CA ALA A 125 6.66 -1.99 6.95
C ALA A 125 8.12 -1.79 7.41
N ARG A 126 8.37 -0.82 8.28
CA ARG A 126 9.70 -0.61 8.88
C ARG A 126 10.14 -1.78 9.76
N CYS A 127 9.24 -2.33 10.57
CA CYS A 127 9.52 -3.55 11.34
C CYS A 127 9.84 -4.73 10.42
N MET A 128 9.05 -4.90 9.35
CA MET A 128 9.29 -5.94 8.35
C MET A 128 10.60 -5.74 7.57
N ALA A 129 11.05 -4.51 7.38
CA ALA A 129 12.30 -4.21 6.68
C ALA A 129 13.56 -4.62 7.47
N LEU A 130 13.45 -4.78 8.78
CA LEU A 130 14.60 -5.13 9.62
C LEU A 130 15.20 -6.50 9.23
N GLY A 131 16.50 -6.49 8.99
CA GLY A 131 17.25 -7.70 8.60
C GLY A 131 17.02 -8.17 7.16
N LEU A 132 16.34 -7.40 6.30
CA LEU A 132 16.25 -7.63 4.86
C LEU A 132 17.27 -6.80 4.11
N GLU A 133 17.81 -7.32 3.00
CA GLU A 133 18.62 -6.53 2.06
C GLU A 133 17.68 -5.69 1.19
N ILE A 134 17.63 -4.37 1.44
CA ILE A 134 16.79 -3.43 0.70
C ILE A 134 17.68 -2.36 0.06
N ARG A 135 17.60 -2.25 -1.26
CA ARG A 135 18.23 -1.18 -2.04
C ARG A 135 17.19 -0.10 -2.31
N GLY A 136 17.13 0.88 -1.42
CA GLY A 136 16.29 2.07 -1.55
C GLY A 136 16.79 3.00 -2.66
N ARG A 137 15.99 3.98 -3.07
CA ARG A 137 16.25 4.93 -4.18
C ARG A 137 16.64 4.24 -5.48
N THR A 138 16.21 2.99 -5.65
CA THR A 138 16.55 2.17 -6.81
C THR A 138 15.27 1.75 -7.54
N ARG A 139 14.89 2.52 -8.55
CA ARG A 139 13.79 2.17 -9.44
C ARG A 139 14.32 1.20 -10.50
N ILE A 140 13.87 -0.05 -10.49
CA ILE A 140 14.12 -0.98 -11.60
C ILE A 140 13.32 -0.52 -12.82
N GLY A 141 14.01 -0.33 -13.94
CA GLY A 141 13.45 0.13 -15.21
C GLY A 141 13.42 -0.94 -16.29
N HIS A 142 14.34 -1.91 -16.24
CA HIS A 142 14.45 -2.94 -17.27
C HIS A 142 14.79 -4.30 -16.66
N LEU A 143 14.24 -5.36 -17.30
CA LEU A 143 14.55 -6.74 -17.05
C LEU A 143 15.09 -7.38 -18.33
N ARG A 144 16.16 -8.16 -18.25
CA ARG A 144 16.71 -8.93 -19.35
C ARG A 144 16.84 -10.37 -18.95
N ARG A 145 16.22 -11.27 -19.69
CA ARG A 145 16.38 -12.71 -19.49
C ARG A 145 17.78 -13.17 -19.91
N THR A 146 18.39 -14.03 -19.10
CA THR A 146 19.67 -14.68 -19.36
C THR A 146 19.52 -16.20 -19.27
N SER A 147 20.56 -16.95 -19.61
CA SER A 147 20.57 -18.41 -19.44
C SER A 147 20.51 -18.84 -17.96
N ALA A 148 20.93 -17.97 -17.03
CA ALA A 148 20.96 -18.25 -15.59
C ALA A 148 19.79 -17.63 -14.81
N GLY A 149 18.94 -16.83 -15.46
CA GLY A 149 17.85 -16.13 -14.80
C GLY A 149 17.61 -14.74 -15.40
N TRP A 150 17.77 -13.68 -14.60
CA TRP A 150 17.42 -12.31 -14.93
C TRP A 150 18.51 -11.32 -14.54
N SER A 151 18.91 -10.47 -15.47
CA SER A 151 19.68 -9.24 -15.18
C SER A 151 18.72 -8.07 -15.01
N LEU A 152 18.86 -7.34 -13.91
CA LEU A 152 18.07 -6.17 -13.58
C LEU A 152 18.88 -4.91 -13.84
N PHE A 153 18.20 -3.86 -14.33
CA PHE A 153 18.78 -2.54 -14.56
C PHE A 153 17.89 -1.47 -13.91
N ASP A 154 18.50 -0.45 -13.35
CA ASP A 154 17.77 0.70 -12.84
C ASP A 154 17.15 1.55 -13.97
N SER A 155 16.38 2.57 -13.62
CA SER A 155 15.75 3.47 -14.59
C SER A 155 16.73 4.32 -15.40
N LEU A 156 18.01 4.35 -15.03
CA LEU A 156 19.09 5.02 -15.73
C LEU A 156 19.90 4.05 -16.60
N GLY A 157 19.58 2.75 -16.56
CA GLY A 157 20.26 1.71 -17.32
C GLY A 157 21.50 1.12 -16.63
N HIS A 158 21.79 1.48 -15.36
CA HIS A 158 22.89 0.87 -14.63
C HIS A 158 22.53 -0.55 -14.15
N PRO A 159 23.48 -1.50 -14.18
CA PRO A 159 23.22 -2.84 -13.67
C PRO A 159 22.87 -2.84 -12.18
N ALA A 160 21.75 -3.47 -11.83
CA ALA A 160 21.29 -3.61 -10.44
C ALA A 160 21.61 -4.99 -9.85
N GLY A 161 21.90 -5.98 -10.68
CA GLY A 161 22.29 -7.34 -10.30
C GLY A 161 21.71 -8.43 -11.18
N GLU A 162 22.12 -9.67 -10.88
CA GLU A 162 21.64 -10.87 -11.55
C GLU A 162 20.98 -11.80 -10.53
N PHE A 163 19.84 -12.38 -10.89
CA PHE A 163 18.99 -13.17 -10.00
C PHE A 163 18.39 -14.35 -10.76
N GLU A 164 18.19 -15.47 -10.08
CA GLU A 164 17.55 -16.63 -10.70
C GLU A 164 16.05 -16.39 -10.91
N ARG A 165 15.40 -15.61 -10.02
CA ARG A 165 13.98 -15.24 -10.12
C ARG A 165 13.73 -13.80 -9.76
N VAL A 166 12.60 -13.27 -10.25
CA VAL A 166 12.13 -11.91 -9.94
C VAL A 166 10.67 -11.97 -9.50
N LEU A 167 10.39 -11.42 -8.33
CA LEU A 167 9.05 -11.16 -7.86
C LEU A 167 8.72 -9.67 -8.04
N ILE A 168 7.70 -9.37 -8.83
CA ILE A 168 7.25 -8.01 -9.11
C ILE A 168 6.10 -7.67 -8.16
N ALA A 169 6.34 -6.77 -7.20
CA ALA A 169 5.44 -6.37 -6.11
C ALA A 169 5.05 -4.89 -6.18
N VAL A 170 4.88 -4.37 -7.40
CA VAL A 170 4.47 -2.99 -7.70
C VAL A 170 3.08 -2.96 -8.32
N PRO A 171 2.39 -1.78 -8.35
CA PRO A 171 1.11 -1.64 -9.05
C PRO A 171 1.15 -2.15 -10.49
N ALA A 172 0.04 -2.72 -10.97
CA ALA A 172 -0.01 -3.39 -12.28
C ALA A 172 0.46 -2.52 -13.45
N GLY A 173 0.18 -1.21 -13.43
CA GLY A 173 0.67 -0.29 -14.47
C GLY A 173 2.20 -0.19 -14.50
N HIS A 174 2.85 -0.15 -13.33
CA HIS A 174 4.32 -0.17 -13.26
C HIS A 174 4.91 -1.54 -13.59
N ALA A 175 4.21 -2.62 -13.24
CA ALA A 175 4.60 -3.97 -13.67
C ALA A 175 4.52 -4.10 -15.19
N LEU A 176 3.46 -3.56 -15.81
CA LEU A 176 3.29 -3.52 -17.27
C LEU A 176 4.44 -2.77 -17.96
N GLU A 177 4.76 -1.54 -17.51
CA GLU A 177 5.89 -0.76 -18.01
C GLU A 177 7.20 -1.57 -17.97
N LEU A 178 7.44 -2.28 -16.85
CA LEU A 178 8.64 -3.08 -16.65
C LEU A 178 8.70 -4.30 -17.58
N ILE A 179 7.57 -4.97 -17.84
CA ILE A 179 7.50 -6.11 -18.75
C ILE A 179 7.58 -5.66 -20.20
N GLU A 180 6.93 -4.58 -20.59
CA GLU A 180 6.99 -4.01 -21.95
C GLU A 180 8.40 -3.54 -22.34
N SER A 181 9.14 -2.96 -21.38
CA SER A 181 10.53 -2.56 -21.59
C SER A 181 11.52 -3.70 -21.50
N GLY A 182 11.08 -4.87 -21.01
CA GLY A 182 11.93 -6.04 -20.76
C GLY A 182 12.27 -6.82 -22.04
N LEU A 183 13.42 -7.47 -22.00
CA LEU A 183 13.85 -8.39 -23.07
C LEU A 183 13.40 -9.82 -22.72
N LEU A 184 12.15 -10.13 -23.04
CA LEU A 184 11.49 -11.42 -22.95
C LEU A 184 11.14 -11.94 -24.35
N PRO A 185 10.93 -13.26 -24.53
CA PRO A 185 10.32 -13.78 -25.76
C PRO A 185 8.94 -13.12 -25.97
N GLU A 186 8.65 -12.79 -27.21
CA GLU A 186 7.50 -11.93 -27.53
C GLU A 186 6.14 -12.53 -27.14
N ALA A 187 5.94 -13.83 -27.34
CA ALA A 187 4.69 -14.50 -27.03
C ALA A 187 4.38 -14.46 -25.52
N GLU A 188 5.38 -14.74 -24.69
CA GLU A 188 5.26 -14.73 -23.24
C GLU A 188 5.09 -13.29 -22.72
N ARG A 189 5.84 -12.33 -23.27
CA ARG A 189 5.71 -10.92 -22.94
C ARG A 189 4.29 -10.45 -23.18
N GLU A 190 3.74 -10.69 -24.39
CA GLU A 190 2.37 -10.26 -24.72
C GLU A 190 1.32 -10.97 -23.83
N SER A 191 1.48 -12.25 -23.54
CA SER A 191 0.58 -12.99 -22.66
C SER A 191 0.54 -12.39 -21.25
N ILE A 192 1.68 -12.00 -20.68
CA ILE A 192 1.77 -11.32 -19.40
C ILE A 192 1.15 -9.91 -19.49
N CYS A 193 1.48 -9.14 -20.53
CA CYS A 193 0.96 -7.78 -20.72
C CYS A 193 -0.57 -7.75 -20.83
N VAL A 194 -1.17 -8.72 -21.56
CA VAL A 194 -2.63 -8.86 -21.67
C VAL A 194 -3.28 -9.03 -20.29
N GLN A 195 -2.69 -9.84 -19.40
CA GLN A 195 -3.22 -9.98 -18.04
C GLN A 195 -3.05 -8.71 -17.23
N LEU A 196 -1.88 -8.07 -17.26
CA LEU A 196 -1.62 -6.85 -16.50
C LEU A 196 -2.51 -5.67 -16.91
N ARG A 197 -2.83 -5.54 -18.21
CA ARG A 197 -3.72 -4.49 -18.76
C ARG A 197 -5.17 -4.59 -18.25
N ARG A 198 -5.60 -5.73 -17.71
CA ARG A 198 -6.94 -5.91 -17.11
C ARG A 198 -7.08 -5.19 -15.78
N ALA A 199 -5.97 -4.98 -15.07
CA ALA A 199 -6.00 -4.24 -13.81
C ALA A 199 -6.03 -2.73 -14.06
N SER A 200 -6.91 -2.04 -13.35
CA SER A 200 -7.00 -0.58 -13.38
C SER A 200 -7.04 0.00 -11.97
N TYR A 201 -6.68 1.29 -11.85
CA TYR A 201 -6.63 1.97 -10.56
C TYR A 201 -7.47 3.26 -10.57
N ARG A 202 -7.99 3.58 -9.39
CA ARG A 202 -8.64 4.85 -9.12
C ARG A 202 -7.61 5.82 -8.55
N PRO A 203 -7.49 7.04 -9.09
CA PRO A 203 -6.67 8.08 -8.49
C PRO A 203 -7.32 8.60 -7.20
N LEU A 204 -6.49 9.14 -6.32
CA LEU A 204 -6.92 9.71 -5.05
C LEU A 204 -6.08 10.94 -4.72
N ILE A 205 -6.74 12.04 -4.42
CA ILE A 205 -6.16 13.18 -3.73
C ILE A 205 -6.46 13.01 -2.24
N SER A 206 -5.41 13.01 -1.42
CA SER A 206 -5.51 12.99 0.04
C SER A 206 -5.08 14.34 0.58
N VAL A 207 -5.94 15.01 1.35
CA VAL A 207 -5.69 16.34 1.94
C VAL A 207 -5.71 16.21 3.45
N MET A 208 -4.69 16.76 4.07
CA MET A 208 -4.51 16.83 5.51
C MET A 208 -4.84 18.23 5.99
N LEU A 209 -5.77 18.33 6.93
CA LEU A 209 -6.31 19.61 7.43
C LEU A 209 -6.17 19.65 8.96
N GLY A 210 -5.22 20.44 9.47
CA GLY A 210 -4.98 20.65 10.89
C GLY A 210 -5.71 21.88 11.42
N TYR A 211 -6.25 21.77 12.61
CA TYR A 211 -7.06 22.81 13.24
C TYR A 211 -6.66 23.07 14.68
N GLN A 212 -6.80 24.32 15.09
CA GLN A 212 -6.72 24.78 16.48
C GLN A 212 -7.87 25.76 16.74
N PRO A 213 -8.75 25.47 17.69
CA PRO A 213 -8.80 24.27 18.55
C PRO A 213 -9.12 23.00 17.76
N THR A 214 -8.98 21.86 18.45
CA THR A 214 -9.39 20.54 17.91
C THR A 214 -10.85 20.57 17.46
N PRO A 215 -11.20 20.02 16.28
CA PRO A 215 -12.59 19.85 15.84
C PRO A 215 -13.44 19.09 16.86
N ARG A 216 -14.75 19.28 16.83
CA ARG A 216 -15.69 18.65 17.79
C ARG A 216 -15.44 17.15 17.89
N VAL A 217 -15.44 16.63 19.12
CA VAL A 217 -15.37 15.18 19.39
C VAL A 217 -16.59 14.49 18.80
N ARG A 218 -16.34 13.40 18.09
CA ARG A 218 -17.38 12.60 17.44
C ARG A 218 -17.40 11.17 18.01
N PRO A 219 -18.55 10.47 17.98
CA PRO A 219 -18.63 9.07 18.45
C PRO A 219 -17.96 8.08 17.49
N TYR A 220 -17.42 8.52 16.39
CA TYR A 220 -16.75 7.73 15.36
C TYR A 220 -15.32 8.23 15.10
N TYR A 221 -14.50 7.34 14.57
CA TYR A 221 -13.13 7.64 14.11
C TYR A 221 -13.13 8.23 12.71
N ALA A 222 -14.01 7.73 11.84
CA ALA A 222 -14.02 8.12 10.45
C ALA A 222 -15.42 8.03 9.83
N LEU A 223 -15.57 8.71 8.70
CA LEU A 223 -16.76 8.67 7.83
C LEU A 223 -16.38 8.10 6.47
N VAL A 224 -17.24 7.25 5.89
CA VAL A 224 -17.11 6.74 4.53
C VAL A 224 -18.35 7.06 3.70
N ASN A 225 -18.16 7.58 2.49
CA ASN A 225 -19.26 7.81 1.57
C ASN A 225 -19.73 6.49 0.94
N THR A 226 -21.00 6.13 1.14
CA THR A 226 -21.54 4.85 0.71
C THR A 226 -22.10 4.85 -0.71
N ASP A 227 -22.69 5.95 -1.14
CA ASP A 227 -23.29 6.09 -2.48
C ASP A 227 -22.27 6.47 -3.57
N LYS A 228 -21.01 6.77 -3.17
CA LYS A 228 -19.87 7.09 -4.04
C LYS A 228 -20.07 8.31 -4.93
N THR A 229 -20.97 9.19 -4.56
CA THR A 229 -21.36 10.38 -5.35
C THR A 229 -20.88 11.68 -4.73
N HIS A 230 -20.55 11.71 -3.43
CA HIS A 230 -19.99 12.87 -2.75
C HIS A 230 -18.52 13.11 -3.15
N ALA A 231 -18.06 14.37 -3.14
CA ALA A 231 -16.67 14.73 -3.44
C ALA A 231 -15.66 14.07 -2.48
N LEU A 232 -16.01 13.96 -1.18
CA LEU A 232 -15.25 13.18 -0.19
C LEU A 232 -15.66 11.70 -0.29
N SER A 233 -14.68 10.80 -0.37
CA SER A 233 -14.91 9.36 -0.23
C SER A 233 -14.68 8.87 1.19
N TRP A 234 -13.76 9.54 1.93
CA TRP A 234 -13.36 9.20 3.29
C TRP A 234 -12.94 10.46 4.05
N LEU A 235 -13.32 10.53 5.33
CA LEU A 235 -12.86 11.57 6.25
C LEU A 235 -12.52 10.94 7.60
N ALA A 236 -11.29 11.09 8.09
CA ALA A 236 -10.83 10.49 9.33
C ALA A 236 -10.24 11.52 10.29
N TRP A 237 -10.42 11.27 11.58
CA TRP A 237 -9.82 12.02 12.69
C TRP A 237 -8.49 11.37 13.06
N GLU A 238 -7.38 11.91 12.58
CA GLU A 238 -6.05 11.31 12.76
C GLU A 238 -5.62 11.26 14.24
N HIS A 239 -5.99 12.27 15.02
CA HIS A 239 -5.73 12.33 16.46
C HIS A 239 -6.51 11.27 17.28
N GLU A 240 -7.54 10.66 16.72
CA GLU A 240 -8.24 9.54 17.34
C GLU A 240 -7.49 8.20 17.20
N LYS A 241 -6.50 8.11 16.31
CA LYS A 241 -5.58 6.98 16.24
C LYS A 241 -4.61 6.97 17.42
N SER A 242 -4.08 8.15 17.77
CA SER A 242 -3.28 8.41 18.97
C SER A 242 -3.17 9.91 19.21
N PRO A 243 -3.32 10.40 20.45
CA PRO A 243 -3.16 11.81 20.79
C PRO A 243 -1.75 12.35 20.48
N GLU A 244 -0.74 11.49 20.46
CA GLU A 244 0.65 11.85 20.18
C GLU A 244 0.90 12.24 18.71
N ARG A 245 -0.05 11.95 17.81
CA ARG A 245 0.05 12.27 16.39
C ARG A 245 -0.12 13.75 16.05
N VAL A 246 -0.62 14.53 17.00
CA VAL A 246 -0.88 15.97 16.79
C VAL A 246 -0.31 16.80 17.94
N PRO A 247 0.06 18.06 17.71
CA PRO A 247 0.40 18.99 18.79
C PRO A 247 -0.76 19.17 19.78
N ARG A 248 -0.45 19.53 21.01
CA ARG A 248 -1.46 19.74 22.07
C ARG A 248 -2.55 20.73 21.63
N GLN A 249 -3.80 20.42 21.95
CA GLN A 249 -5.00 21.22 21.63
C GLN A 249 -5.25 21.40 20.12
N MET A 250 -4.60 20.59 19.30
CA MET A 250 -4.84 20.57 17.87
C MET A 250 -5.52 19.25 17.45
N GLY A 251 -6.22 19.31 16.31
CA GLY A 251 -6.77 18.15 15.66
C GLY A 251 -6.33 18.08 14.20
N LEU A 252 -6.32 16.90 13.63
CA LEU A 252 -5.98 16.68 12.23
C LEU A 252 -7.05 15.81 11.58
N LEU A 253 -7.58 16.27 10.47
CA LEU A 253 -8.50 15.53 9.62
C LEU A 253 -7.78 15.07 8.34
N ILE A 254 -8.02 13.82 7.94
CA ILE A 254 -7.54 13.27 6.66
C ILE A 254 -8.74 13.13 5.75
N ALA A 255 -8.80 13.97 4.72
CA ALA A 255 -9.83 13.95 3.69
C ALA A 255 -9.31 13.23 2.44
N GLN A 256 -9.90 12.08 2.12
CA GLN A 256 -9.60 11.35 0.89
C GLN A 256 -10.73 11.59 -0.12
N MET A 257 -10.39 12.15 -1.26
CA MET A 257 -11.35 12.58 -2.25
C MET A 257 -11.85 11.43 -3.10
N ALA A 258 -13.05 11.55 -3.62
CA ALA A 258 -13.62 10.58 -4.54
C ALA A 258 -12.83 10.54 -5.86
N PRO A 259 -12.85 9.40 -6.59
CA PRO A 259 -12.09 9.28 -7.84
C PRO A 259 -12.49 10.28 -8.93
N HIS A 260 -13.78 10.66 -9.01
CA HIS A 260 -14.24 11.68 -9.96
C HIS A 260 -13.65 13.05 -9.63
N TYR A 261 -13.73 13.48 -8.36
CA TYR A 261 -13.12 14.71 -7.87
C TYR A 261 -11.60 14.69 -8.12
N SER A 262 -10.93 13.59 -7.77
CA SER A 262 -9.49 13.47 -7.93
C SER A 262 -9.03 13.56 -9.38
N ARG A 263 -9.81 13.08 -10.37
CA ARG A 263 -9.49 13.25 -11.79
C ARG A 263 -9.68 14.69 -12.24
N GLU A 264 -10.77 15.34 -11.85
CA GLU A 264 -11.09 16.71 -12.22
C GLU A 264 -10.04 17.69 -11.68
N TRP A 265 -9.64 17.53 -10.42
CA TRP A 265 -8.74 18.43 -9.72
C TRP A 265 -7.26 18.00 -9.75
N TRP A 266 -6.91 16.98 -10.54
CA TRP A 266 -5.57 16.39 -10.53
C TRP A 266 -4.45 17.40 -10.83
N TRP A 267 -4.71 18.34 -11.72
CA TRP A 267 -3.75 19.34 -12.17
C TRP A 267 -4.02 20.74 -11.58
N ALA A 268 -5.00 20.89 -10.73
CA ALA A 268 -5.31 22.15 -10.08
C ALA A 268 -4.20 22.55 -9.08
N PRO A 269 -3.99 23.85 -8.83
CA PRO A 269 -3.07 24.34 -7.82
C PRO A 269 -3.42 23.77 -6.44
N SER A 270 -2.41 23.30 -5.70
CA SER A 270 -2.62 22.64 -4.40
C SER A 270 -3.41 23.50 -3.41
N GLU A 271 -3.19 24.82 -3.40
CA GLU A 271 -3.91 25.76 -2.53
C GLU A 271 -5.40 25.84 -2.85
N GLU A 272 -5.76 25.74 -4.13
CA GLU A 272 -7.18 25.73 -4.55
C GLU A 272 -7.85 24.43 -4.14
N VAL A 273 -7.19 23.28 -4.36
CA VAL A 273 -7.68 21.96 -3.91
C VAL A 273 -7.89 21.95 -2.40
N ILE A 274 -6.90 22.41 -1.62
CA ILE A 274 -6.98 22.43 -0.16
C ILE A 274 -8.15 23.32 0.30
N ARG A 275 -8.31 24.48 -0.30
CA ARG A 275 -9.40 25.42 0.03
C ARG A 275 -10.77 24.82 -0.27
N ASP A 276 -10.91 24.17 -1.39
CA ASP A 276 -12.15 23.52 -1.80
C ASP A 276 -12.50 22.33 -0.89
N VAL A 277 -11.51 21.47 -0.62
CA VAL A 277 -11.68 20.33 0.28
C VAL A 277 -12.04 20.79 1.71
N ALA A 278 -11.42 21.85 2.23
CA ALA A 278 -11.76 22.40 3.53
C ALA A 278 -13.23 22.87 3.60
N LYS A 279 -13.77 23.43 2.52
CA LYS A 279 -15.19 23.80 2.42
C LYS A 279 -16.10 22.56 2.45
N HIS A 280 -15.75 21.52 1.67
CA HIS A 280 -16.49 20.26 1.69
C HIS A 280 -16.53 19.63 3.08
N VAL A 281 -15.40 19.64 3.80
CA VAL A 281 -15.30 19.14 5.18
C VAL A 281 -16.15 19.97 6.13
N ALA A 282 -16.07 21.32 6.06
CA ALA A 282 -16.84 22.22 6.88
C ALA A 282 -18.35 22.02 6.67
N THR A 283 -18.80 21.88 5.44
CA THR A 283 -20.20 21.63 5.08
C THR A 283 -20.68 20.28 5.59
N LEU A 284 -19.91 19.20 5.37
CA LEU A 284 -20.29 17.85 5.81
C LEU A 284 -20.43 17.76 7.34
N LEU A 285 -19.56 18.44 8.09
CA LEU A 285 -19.53 18.37 9.55
C LEU A 285 -20.40 19.42 10.24
N ASP A 286 -20.92 20.40 9.50
CA ASP A 286 -21.60 21.57 10.03
C ASP A 286 -20.75 22.26 11.13
N GLU A 287 -19.49 22.57 10.76
CA GLU A 287 -18.51 23.23 11.63
C GLU A 287 -17.70 24.28 10.85
N PRO A 288 -17.22 25.36 11.51
CA PRO A 288 -16.44 26.41 10.85
C PRO A 288 -15.00 25.98 10.55
N LEU A 289 -14.83 24.92 9.77
CA LEU A 289 -13.55 24.28 9.45
C LEU A 289 -12.99 24.68 8.07
N SER A 290 -13.38 25.83 7.54
CA SER A 290 -12.92 26.30 6.21
C SER A 290 -11.49 26.88 6.22
N SER A 291 -10.90 27.13 7.39
CA SER A 291 -9.59 27.77 7.54
C SER A 291 -8.66 26.93 8.41
N PRO A 292 -8.07 25.86 7.88
CA PRO A 292 -7.09 25.04 8.62
C PRO A 292 -5.80 25.84 8.88
N CYS A 293 -5.16 25.60 10.02
CA CYS A 293 -3.86 26.20 10.38
C CYS A 293 -2.66 25.37 9.94
N PHE A 294 -2.85 24.12 9.56
CA PHE A 294 -1.88 23.24 8.94
C PHE A 294 -2.51 22.54 7.74
N THR A 295 -1.77 22.43 6.66
CA THR A 295 -2.22 21.70 5.46
C THR A 295 -1.09 20.91 4.81
N ASP A 296 -1.43 19.75 4.26
CA ASP A 296 -0.59 18.99 3.32
C ASP A 296 -1.48 18.31 2.29
N LEU A 297 -0.92 17.92 1.17
CA LEU A 297 -1.62 17.27 0.07
C LEU A 297 -0.76 16.17 -0.55
N CYS A 298 -1.40 15.09 -0.96
CA CYS A 298 -0.76 13.99 -1.65
C CYS A 298 -1.62 13.47 -2.80
N HIS A 299 -1.00 13.27 -3.96
CA HIS A 299 -1.61 12.62 -5.11
C HIS A 299 -1.20 11.14 -5.18
N TRP A 300 -2.16 10.24 -5.22
CA TRP A 300 -1.98 8.82 -5.45
C TRP A 300 -2.59 8.43 -6.79
N ARG A 301 -1.76 8.23 -7.82
CA ARG A 301 -2.25 7.82 -9.16
C ARG A 301 -2.88 6.44 -9.10
N ASP A 302 -2.18 5.49 -8.50
CA ASP A 302 -2.57 4.11 -8.36
C ASP A 302 -3.02 3.82 -6.92
N ALA A 303 -4.03 4.56 -6.44
CA ALA A 303 -4.45 4.50 -5.03
C ALA A 303 -5.10 3.16 -4.67
N LEU A 304 -6.15 2.81 -5.37
CA LEU A 304 -6.97 1.62 -5.12
C LEU A 304 -7.31 0.94 -6.45
N PRO A 305 -7.20 -0.40 -6.56
CA PRO A 305 -7.71 -1.12 -7.73
C PRO A 305 -9.17 -0.77 -7.98
N ALA A 306 -9.48 -0.39 -9.21
CA ALA A 306 -10.84 -0.28 -9.73
C ALA A 306 -11.29 -1.65 -10.25
N GLU A 307 -10.39 -2.30 -10.99
CA GLU A 307 -10.51 -3.66 -11.48
C GLU A 307 -9.23 -4.42 -11.14
N THR A 308 -9.39 -5.66 -10.76
CA THR A 308 -8.29 -6.59 -10.48
C THR A 308 -8.07 -7.52 -11.68
N THR A 309 -6.87 -8.08 -11.79
CA THR A 309 -6.59 -9.16 -12.74
C THR A 309 -6.44 -10.50 -12.02
N ASP A 310 -6.56 -11.58 -12.77
CA ASP A 310 -6.38 -12.93 -12.25
C ASP A 310 -4.89 -13.21 -11.99
N GLY A 311 -4.51 -13.17 -10.72
CA GLY A 311 -3.13 -13.39 -10.28
C GLY A 311 -2.68 -14.86 -10.44
N GLU A 312 -3.59 -15.83 -10.36
CA GLU A 312 -3.27 -17.25 -10.55
C GLU A 312 -2.94 -17.51 -12.02
N GLN A 313 -3.78 -17.04 -12.93
CA GLN A 313 -3.54 -17.16 -14.36
C GLN A 313 -2.25 -16.44 -14.79
N LEU A 314 -2.01 -15.24 -14.27
CA LEU A 314 -0.79 -14.47 -14.55
C LEU A 314 0.45 -15.24 -14.06
N ASN A 315 0.43 -15.74 -12.83
CA ASN A 315 1.56 -16.45 -12.25
C ASN A 315 1.76 -17.84 -12.89
N ALA A 316 0.71 -18.51 -13.39
CA ALA A 316 0.85 -19.74 -14.16
C ALA A 316 1.66 -19.52 -15.46
N ILE A 317 1.53 -18.34 -16.10
CA ILE A 317 2.34 -17.96 -17.26
C ILE A 317 3.76 -17.54 -16.85
N ALA A 318 3.91 -16.83 -15.76
CA ALA A 318 5.16 -16.16 -15.39
C ALA A 318 6.15 -17.06 -14.64
N LEU A 319 5.68 -17.96 -13.77
CA LEU A 319 6.55 -18.83 -12.95
C LEU A 319 7.51 -19.69 -13.76
N PRO A 320 7.12 -20.32 -14.91
CA PRO A 320 8.06 -21.06 -15.76
C PRO A 320 9.19 -20.19 -16.32
N LEU A 321 8.98 -18.88 -16.39
CA LEU A 321 9.98 -17.91 -16.83
C LEU A 321 10.90 -17.43 -15.70
N GLY A 322 10.63 -17.83 -14.45
CA GLY A 322 11.30 -17.30 -13.26
C GLY A 322 10.79 -15.93 -12.84
N LEU A 323 9.60 -15.54 -13.30
CA LEU A 323 8.89 -14.32 -12.88
C LEU A 323 7.70 -14.67 -11.99
N ALA A 324 7.34 -13.77 -11.08
CA ALA A 324 6.11 -13.86 -10.33
C ALA A 324 5.58 -12.44 -9.99
N PHE A 325 4.30 -12.35 -9.68
CA PHE A 325 3.63 -11.09 -9.41
C PHE A 325 2.81 -11.18 -8.12
N CYS A 326 2.91 -10.19 -7.23
CA CYS A 326 2.07 -10.09 -6.03
C CYS A 326 1.68 -8.65 -5.74
N GLY A 327 0.60 -8.47 -4.98
CA GLY A 327 0.10 -7.17 -4.57
C GLY A 327 -1.40 -7.03 -4.70
N ASP A 328 -1.89 -5.82 -4.53
CA ASP A 328 -3.31 -5.49 -4.52
C ASP A 328 -4.00 -5.56 -5.90
N ALA A 329 -3.25 -5.47 -6.98
CA ALA A 329 -3.77 -5.65 -8.34
C ALA A 329 -4.52 -6.98 -8.55
N TYR A 330 -4.26 -7.95 -7.70
CA TYR A 330 -4.75 -9.34 -7.82
C TYR A 330 -5.81 -9.69 -6.78
N VAL A 331 -5.89 -8.95 -5.66
CA VAL A 331 -6.73 -9.30 -4.51
C VAL A 331 -7.58 -8.14 -3.97
N GLY A 332 -7.40 -6.93 -4.52
CA GLY A 332 -8.11 -5.72 -4.07
C GLY A 332 -7.32 -4.86 -3.10
N GLY A 333 -7.73 -3.60 -2.99
CA GLY A 333 -7.00 -2.52 -2.32
C GLY A 333 -7.13 -2.54 -0.79
N ARG A 334 -6.57 -3.53 -0.12
CA ARG A 334 -6.47 -3.60 1.35
C ARG A 334 -5.08 -4.08 1.77
N VAL A 335 -4.53 -3.48 2.83
CA VAL A 335 -3.18 -3.82 3.31
C VAL A 335 -3.07 -5.29 3.72
N HIS A 336 -4.04 -5.82 4.46
CA HIS A 336 -4.05 -7.23 4.88
C HIS A 336 -4.08 -8.18 3.68
N LEU A 337 -4.89 -7.91 2.65
CA LEU A 337 -4.94 -8.73 1.43
C LEU A 337 -3.60 -8.71 0.69
N ALA A 338 -2.94 -7.55 0.62
CA ALA A 338 -1.63 -7.44 0.00
C ALA A 338 -0.55 -8.23 0.76
N LEU A 339 -0.57 -8.21 2.11
CA LEU A 339 0.31 -9.04 2.95
C LEU A 339 0.12 -10.53 2.66
N GLU A 340 -1.13 -10.99 2.69
CA GLU A 340 -1.51 -12.40 2.46
C GLU A 340 -1.13 -12.88 1.07
N HIS A 341 -1.38 -12.05 0.06
CA HIS A 341 -1.02 -12.39 -1.32
C HIS A 341 0.50 -12.49 -1.50
N GLY A 342 1.27 -11.60 -0.85
CA GLY A 342 2.73 -11.69 -0.83
C GLY A 342 3.21 -13.04 -0.25
N VAL A 343 2.64 -13.46 0.89
CA VAL A 343 2.94 -14.77 1.51
C VAL A 343 2.57 -15.93 0.58
N ALA A 344 1.38 -15.88 -0.02
CA ALA A 344 0.88 -16.95 -0.88
C ALA A 344 1.76 -17.15 -2.12
N VAL A 345 2.09 -16.07 -2.83
CA VAL A 345 2.95 -16.14 -4.02
C VAL A 345 4.38 -16.59 -3.67
N ALA A 346 4.91 -16.11 -2.54
CA ALA A 346 6.22 -16.53 -2.08
C ALA A 346 6.29 -18.04 -1.80
N ARG A 347 5.22 -18.64 -1.22
CA ARG A 347 5.11 -20.09 -1.04
C ARG A 347 5.06 -20.85 -2.37
N GLN A 348 4.35 -20.30 -3.38
CA GLN A 348 4.34 -20.87 -4.72
C GLN A 348 5.76 -20.87 -5.31
N ILE A 349 6.47 -19.74 -5.22
CA ILE A 349 7.86 -19.64 -5.68
C ILE A 349 8.73 -20.71 -4.99
N ALA A 350 8.67 -20.82 -3.67
CA ALA A 350 9.46 -21.79 -2.90
C ALA A 350 9.13 -23.25 -3.28
N GLY A 351 7.87 -23.56 -3.58
CA GLY A 351 7.43 -24.94 -3.96
C GLY A 351 7.76 -25.35 -5.39
N THR A 352 8.28 -24.45 -6.24
CA THR A 352 8.58 -24.72 -7.65
C THR A 352 10.09 -24.89 -7.94
N TRP A 353 10.93 -25.20 -6.94
CA TRP A 353 12.39 -25.39 -7.05
C TRP A 353 12.83 -26.87 -7.06
#